data_c6a7caf3318d2f82ad16ee095dbdaf39
#
_entry.id   c6a7caf3318d2f82ad16ee095dbdaf39
#
_cell.length_a   1.000
_cell.length_b   1.000
_cell.length_c   1.000
_cell.angle_alpha   90.00
_cell.angle_beta   90.00
_cell.angle_gamma   90.00
#
_symmetry.space_group_name_H-M   'P 1'
#
loop_
_entity.id
_entity.type
_entity.pdbx_description
1 polymer ?
#
loop_
_entity_poly.entity_id
_entity_poly.type
_entity_poly.pdbx_seq_one_letter_code
_entity_poly.pdbx_strand_id
1 'polypeptide(L)'
;MYSVYLLIRDVMKKLIMICCVFFAVSCSVNNEDDLNRFEIQKLYRLYVDDFIANDFESIASYFNTPVELKSFDDIAETNEDVIRFFKDFKANIQEGYAYSVIDNISVTNFKDGTYLLCADYSRYNNNDELLFEGRTHYVYINTSDGWKINSLEPKDRSADVPCV
;
A
#
# COMPACT_ATOMS: atom_id res chain seq x y z
N MET A 1 46.09 45.65 -10.19
CA MET A 1 44.63 45.56 -10.00
C MET A 1 43.99 44.38 -10.74
N TYR A 2 44.47 44.01 -11.92
CA TYR A 2 43.91 42.87 -12.74
C TYR A 2 44.13 41.48 -12.13
N SER A 3 45.21 41.24 -11.39
CA SER A 3 45.53 39.90 -10.82
C SER A 3 44.59 39.46 -9.70
N VAL A 4 44.10 40.40 -8.88
CA VAL A 4 43.20 40.13 -7.76
C VAL A 4 41.78 39.76 -8.25
N TYR A 5 41.35 40.39 -9.36
CA TYR A 5 40.03 40.11 -9.97
C TYR A 5 39.94 38.70 -10.56
N LEU A 6 41.03 38.19 -11.14
CA LEU A 6 41.09 36.82 -11.67
C LEU A 6 41.04 35.78 -10.55
N LEU A 7 41.71 36.03 -9.44
CA LEU A 7 41.75 35.11 -8.29
C LEU A 7 40.36 35.00 -7.62
N ILE A 8 39.65 36.12 -7.45
CA ILE A 8 38.31 36.14 -6.86
C ILE A 8 37.31 35.41 -7.76
N ARG A 9 37.40 35.55 -9.06
CA ARG A 9 36.52 34.90 -10.03
C ARG A 9 36.68 33.38 -10.05
N ASP A 10 37.90 32.87 -9.89
CA ASP A 10 38.16 31.42 -9.83
C ASP A 10 37.74 30.79 -8.50
N VAL A 11 37.90 31.53 -7.40
CA VAL A 11 37.41 31.07 -6.07
C VAL A 11 35.88 31.03 -6.05
N MET A 12 35.20 32.06 -6.60
CA MET A 12 33.71 32.04 -6.69
C MET A 12 33.17 30.90 -7.55
N LYS A 13 33.82 30.62 -8.71
CA LYS A 13 33.41 29.49 -9.57
C LYS A 13 33.55 28.14 -8.85
N LYS A 14 34.63 27.93 -8.10
CA LYS A 14 34.84 26.70 -7.29
C LYS A 14 33.83 26.61 -6.15
N LEU A 15 33.49 27.73 -5.51
CA LEU A 15 32.50 27.75 -4.42
C LEU A 15 31.09 27.44 -4.95
N ILE A 16 30.70 27.98 -6.11
CA ILE A 16 29.40 27.67 -6.74
C ILE A 16 29.33 26.23 -7.17
N MET A 17 30.42 25.67 -7.72
CA MET A 17 30.48 24.25 -8.12
C MET A 17 30.36 23.28 -6.94
N ILE A 18 30.95 23.62 -5.77
CA ILE A 18 30.84 22.83 -4.54
C ILE A 18 29.39 22.89 -3.98
N CYS A 19 28.74 24.07 -3.98
CA CYS A 19 27.33 24.19 -3.56
C CYS A 19 26.38 23.37 -4.44
N CYS A 20 26.57 23.33 -5.76
CA CYS A 20 25.73 22.54 -6.67
C CYS A 20 25.85 21.03 -6.42
N VAL A 21 27.03 20.53 -6.02
CA VAL A 21 27.23 19.10 -5.72
C VAL A 21 26.52 18.71 -4.41
N PHE A 22 26.48 19.60 -3.39
CA PHE A 22 25.78 19.32 -2.13
C PHE A 22 24.24 19.34 -2.27
N PHE A 23 23.68 20.13 -3.20
CA PHE A 23 22.22 20.13 -3.45
C PHE A 23 21.74 18.92 -4.22
N ALA A 24 22.58 18.26 -5.03
CA ALA A 24 22.21 17.06 -5.78
C ALA A 24 22.12 15.78 -4.91
N VAL A 25 22.77 15.75 -3.75
CA VAL A 25 22.80 14.58 -2.86
C VAL A 25 21.62 14.56 -1.88
N SER A 26 20.94 15.70 -1.63
CA SER A 26 19.86 15.79 -0.64
C SER A 26 18.48 15.33 -1.16
N CYS A 27 18.33 15.07 -2.45
CA CYS A 27 17.02 14.78 -3.06
C CYS A 27 16.74 13.27 -3.29
N SER A 28 17.69 12.38 -2.99
CA SER A 28 17.57 10.96 -3.35
C SER A 28 17.13 10.03 -2.22
N VAL A 29 17.00 10.52 -0.98
CA VAL A 29 16.75 9.63 0.18
C VAL A 29 15.26 9.35 0.42
N ASN A 30 14.34 10.16 -0.09
CA ASN A 30 12.89 9.98 0.11
C ASN A 30 12.16 9.39 -1.09
N ASN A 31 12.80 9.21 -2.24
CA ASN A 31 12.08 8.91 -3.49
C ASN A 31 11.64 7.43 -3.58
N GLU A 32 12.40 6.49 -3.07
CA GLU A 32 12.10 5.06 -3.16
C GLU A 32 10.97 4.65 -2.20
N ASP A 33 10.99 5.12 -0.96
CA ASP A 33 9.94 4.83 0.02
C ASP A 33 8.59 5.43 -0.43
N ASP A 34 8.58 6.67 -0.93
CA ASP A 34 7.38 7.32 -1.45
C ASP A 34 6.83 6.59 -2.69
N LEU A 35 7.70 6.12 -3.58
CA LEU A 35 7.31 5.32 -4.75
C LEU A 35 6.69 3.98 -4.33
N ASN A 36 7.31 3.29 -3.37
CA ASN A 36 6.79 2.02 -2.85
C ASN A 36 5.42 2.20 -2.20
N ARG A 37 5.24 3.24 -1.37
CA ARG A 37 3.94 3.58 -0.76
C ARG A 37 2.87 3.86 -1.82
N PHE A 38 3.21 4.63 -2.84
CA PHE A 38 2.29 4.94 -3.93
C PHE A 38 1.89 3.69 -4.72
N GLU A 39 2.85 2.82 -5.03
CA GLU A 39 2.60 1.58 -5.75
C GLU A 39 1.70 0.62 -4.95
N ILE A 40 1.98 0.43 -3.66
CA ILE A 40 1.17 -0.38 -2.76
C ILE A 40 -0.27 0.16 -2.66
N GLN A 41 -0.46 1.48 -2.52
CA GLN A 41 -1.79 2.09 -2.51
C GLN A 41 -2.54 1.86 -3.82
N LYS A 42 -1.84 1.93 -4.95
CA LYS A 42 -2.42 1.67 -6.28
C LYS A 42 -2.88 0.21 -6.40
N LEU A 43 -2.03 -0.75 -6.00
CA LEU A 43 -2.37 -2.17 -6.01
C LEU A 43 -3.58 -2.47 -5.11
N TYR A 44 -3.65 -1.85 -3.93
CA TYR A 44 -4.79 -2.01 -3.06
C TYR A 44 -6.11 -1.52 -3.69
N ARG A 45 -6.08 -0.40 -4.42
CA ARG A 45 -7.28 0.10 -5.13
C ARG A 45 -7.74 -0.86 -6.21
N LEU A 46 -6.80 -1.39 -7.00
CA LEU A 46 -7.11 -2.41 -8.02
C LEU A 46 -7.70 -3.68 -7.38
N TYR A 47 -7.12 -4.14 -6.27
CA TYR A 47 -7.66 -5.26 -5.51
C TYR A 47 -9.10 -5.01 -5.04
N VAL A 48 -9.43 -3.80 -4.56
CA VAL A 48 -10.80 -3.46 -4.16
C VAL A 48 -11.76 -3.42 -5.35
N ASP A 49 -11.33 -2.90 -6.49
CA ASP A 49 -12.12 -2.89 -7.73
C ASP A 49 -12.43 -4.32 -8.19
N ASP A 50 -11.43 -5.22 -8.19
CA ASP A 50 -11.59 -6.63 -8.53
C ASP A 50 -12.47 -7.38 -7.50
N PHE A 51 -12.36 -7.01 -6.21
CA PHE A 51 -13.23 -7.54 -5.16
C PHE A 51 -14.70 -7.14 -5.40
N ILE A 52 -14.98 -5.91 -5.80
CA ILE A 52 -16.32 -5.46 -6.15
C ILE A 52 -16.82 -6.22 -7.38
N ALA A 53 -15.97 -6.39 -8.40
CA ALA A 53 -16.28 -7.07 -9.65
C ALA A 53 -16.43 -8.61 -9.52
N ASN A 54 -16.05 -9.21 -8.37
CA ASN A 54 -15.96 -10.66 -8.18
C ASN A 54 -14.94 -11.34 -9.10
N ASP A 55 -13.87 -10.62 -9.50
CA ASP A 55 -12.76 -11.20 -10.24
C ASP A 55 -11.77 -11.88 -9.29
N PHE A 56 -12.12 -13.10 -8.87
CA PHE A 56 -11.37 -13.84 -7.86
C PHE A 56 -10.00 -14.30 -8.35
N GLU A 57 -9.83 -14.50 -9.64
CA GLU A 57 -8.56 -14.82 -10.28
C GLU A 57 -7.60 -13.63 -10.18
N SER A 58 -8.06 -12.43 -10.51
CA SER A 58 -7.27 -11.20 -10.32
C SER A 58 -6.98 -10.96 -8.84
N ILE A 59 -7.96 -11.15 -7.93
CA ILE A 59 -7.75 -11.05 -6.50
C ILE A 59 -6.60 -11.95 -6.04
N ALA A 60 -6.58 -13.23 -6.42
CA ALA A 60 -5.53 -14.16 -6.01
C ALA A 60 -4.14 -13.71 -6.47
N SER A 61 -4.04 -13.00 -7.59
CA SER A 61 -2.76 -12.51 -8.11
C SER A 61 -2.09 -11.46 -7.22
N TYR A 62 -2.83 -10.78 -6.33
CA TYR A 62 -2.26 -9.80 -5.39
C TYR A 62 -1.61 -10.46 -4.16
N PHE A 63 -1.82 -11.75 -3.93
CA PHE A 63 -1.33 -12.45 -2.75
C PHE A 63 -0.04 -13.21 -3.02
N ASN A 64 0.83 -13.28 -1.99
CA ASN A 64 2.00 -14.15 -1.96
C ASN A 64 1.64 -15.42 -1.19
N THR A 65 1.44 -16.53 -1.89
CA THR A 65 1.12 -17.81 -1.25
C THR A 65 2.39 -18.56 -0.82
N PRO A 66 2.40 -19.21 0.37
CA PRO A 66 1.31 -19.22 1.36
C PRO A 66 1.07 -17.85 2.00
N VAL A 67 -0.22 -17.51 2.23
CA VAL A 67 -0.64 -16.24 2.84
C VAL A 67 -1.43 -16.48 4.11
N GLU A 68 -1.13 -15.71 5.18
CA GLU A 68 -1.84 -15.78 6.44
C GLU A 68 -3.13 -14.94 6.38
N LEU A 69 -4.27 -15.59 6.58
CA LEU A 69 -5.59 -15.00 6.71
C LEU A 69 -5.91 -14.85 8.21
N LYS A 70 -5.22 -13.92 8.87
CA LYS A 70 -5.32 -13.69 10.32
C LYS A 70 -6.77 -13.37 10.70
N SER A 71 -7.19 -13.74 11.89
CA SER A 71 -8.56 -13.69 12.39
C SER A 71 -9.53 -14.69 11.74
N PHE A 72 -9.11 -15.44 10.73
CA PHE A 72 -9.84 -16.58 10.19
C PHE A 72 -9.20 -17.91 10.59
N ASP A 73 -8.04 -17.85 11.30
CA ASP A 73 -7.20 -19.00 11.68
C ASP A 73 -6.89 -19.91 10.48
N ASP A 74 -6.68 -19.30 9.31
CA ASP A 74 -6.49 -20.01 8.04
C ASP A 74 -5.21 -19.53 7.33
N ILE A 75 -4.63 -20.44 6.54
CA ILE A 75 -3.50 -20.18 5.65
C ILE A 75 -3.90 -20.67 4.26
N ALA A 76 -3.93 -19.74 3.31
CA ALA A 76 -4.10 -20.11 1.91
C ALA A 76 -2.74 -20.53 1.32
N GLU A 77 -2.57 -21.80 1.08
CA GLU A 77 -1.31 -22.40 0.59
C GLU A 77 -1.08 -22.12 -0.90
N THR A 78 -2.16 -21.96 -1.66
CA THR A 78 -2.15 -21.77 -3.12
C THR A 78 -3.07 -20.63 -3.54
N ASN A 79 -2.93 -20.18 -4.80
CA ASN A 79 -3.86 -19.20 -5.37
C ASN A 79 -5.31 -19.75 -5.43
N GLU A 80 -5.48 -21.05 -5.66
CA GLU A 80 -6.80 -21.70 -5.63
C GLU A 80 -7.45 -21.63 -4.24
N ASP A 81 -6.64 -21.69 -3.17
CA ASP A 81 -7.13 -21.50 -1.81
C ASP A 81 -7.57 -20.06 -1.57
N VAL A 82 -6.81 -19.07 -2.08
CA VAL A 82 -7.21 -17.66 -2.03
C VAL A 82 -8.52 -17.44 -2.77
N ILE A 83 -8.66 -17.98 -4.01
CA ILE A 83 -9.90 -17.91 -4.79
C ILE A 83 -11.08 -18.48 -4.02
N ARG A 84 -10.91 -19.69 -3.45
CA ARG A 84 -11.95 -20.35 -2.65
C ARG A 84 -12.35 -19.50 -1.44
N PHE A 85 -11.35 -19.00 -0.68
CA PHE A 85 -11.60 -18.15 0.47
C PHE A 85 -12.42 -16.91 0.10
N PHE A 86 -12.05 -16.19 -0.96
CA PHE A 86 -12.78 -14.99 -1.34
C PHE A 86 -14.16 -15.26 -1.93
N LYS A 87 -14.37 -16.39 -2.61
CA LYS A 87 -15.71 -16.83 -3.05
C LYS A 87 -16.61 -17.10 -1.84
N ASP A 88 -16.12 -17.85 -0.86
CA ASP A 88 -16.87 -18.16 0.37
C ASP A 88 -17.11 -16.90 1.21
N PHE A 89 -16.10 -16.04 1.36
CA PHE A 89 -16.24 -14.78 2.07
C PHE A 89 -17.29 -13.88 1.42
N LYS A 90 -17.27 -13.76 0.09
CA LYS A 90 -18.20 -12.92 -0.66
C LYS A 90 -19.64 -13.46 -0.60
N ALA A 91 -19.82 -14.77 -0.59
CA ALA A 91 -21.13 -15.41 -0.44
C ALA A 91 -21.76 -15.18 0.94
N ASN A 92 -20.93 -14.90 1.96
CA ASN A 92 -21.35 -14.69 3.35
C ASN A 92 -21.16 -13.24 3.83
N ILE A 93 -20.89 -12.31 2.91
CA ILE A 93 -20.80 -10.88 3.22
C ILE A 93 -22.18 -10.31 3.60
N GLN A 94 -22.25 -9.06 4.07
CA GLN A 94 -23.52 -8.44 4.46
C GLN A 94 -24.59 -8.59 3.38
N GLU A 95 -25.79 -9.00 3.79
CA GLU A 95 -26.93 -9.16 2.86
C GLU A 95 -27.19 -7.84 2.10
N GLY A 96 -27.37 -7.94 0.79
CA GLY A 96 -27.59 -6.78 -0.06
C GLY A 96 -26.33 -6.02 -0.46
N TYR A 97 -25.12 -6.50 -0.10
CA TYR A 97 -23.86 -5.85 -0.51
C TYR A 97 -23.78 -5.61 -2.03
N ALA A 98 -23.48 -4.39 -2.40
CA ALA A 98 -23.26 -3.99 -3.79
C ALA A 98 -21.84 -3.51 -4.07
N TYR A 99 -21.31 -2.62 -3.23
CA TYR A 99 -19.98 -2.03 -3.43
C TYR A 99 -19.33 -1.60 -2.13
N SER A 100 -18.01 -1.36 -2.20
CA SER A 100 -17.20 -0.81 -1.13
C SER A 100 -16.64 0.56 -1.50
N VAL A 101 -16.49 1.43 -0.51
CA VAL A 101 -15.78 2.71 -0.61
C VAL A 101 -14.57 2.64 0.31
N ILE A 102 -13.43 3.08 -0.20
CA ILE A 102 -12.22 3.25 0.61
C ILE A 102 -12.31 4.61 1.30
N ASP A 103 -12.45 4.60 2.62
CA ASP A 103 -12.58 5.83 3.41
C ASP A 103 -11.22 6.44 3.74
N ASN A 104 -10.23 5.59 4.06
CA ASN A 104 -8.88 6.01 4.36
C ASN A 104 -7.87 4.90 4.03
N ILE A 105 -6.66 5.30 3.64
CA ILE A 105 -5.52 4.40 3.46
C ILE A 105 -4.29 5.06 4.07
N SER A 106 -3.56 4.31 4.88
CA SER A 106 -2.19 4.65 5.26
C SER A 106 -1.24 3.50 4.92
N VAL A 107 0.00 3.82 4.58
CA VAL A 107 1.05 2.85 4.32
C VAL A 107 2.27 3.19 5.15
N THR A 108 2.68 2.27 6.02
CA THR A 108 3.82 2.40 6.92
C THR A 108 4.92 1.43 6.55
N ASN A 109 6.13 1.94 6.37
CA ASN A 109 7.31 1.11 6.13
C ASN A 109 7.78 0.49 7.45
N PHE A 110 7.87 -0.82 7.52
CA PHE A 110 8.63 -1.53 8.55
C PHE A 110 10.07 -1.66 8.07
N LYS A 111 11.03 -1.27 8.86
CA LYS A 111 12.46 -1.18 8.50
C LYS A 111 13.10 -2.50 8.02
N ASP A 112 12.35 -3.59 7.97
CA ASP A 112 12.73 -4.91 7.45
C ASP A 112 12.42 -5.12 5.95
N GLY A 113 11.93 -4.07 5.27
CA GLY A 113 11.57 -4.12 3.86
C GLY A 113 10.11 -4.53 3.60
N THR A 114 9.30 -4.69 4.67
CA THR A 114 7.86 -4.90 4.56
C THR A 114 7.09 -3.61 4.76
N TYR A 115 5.84 -3.57 4.26
CA TYR A 115 4.95 -2.43 4.43
C TYR A 115 3.62 -2.88 5.01
N LEU A 116 3.12 -2.14 5.99
CA LEU A 116 1.76 -2.27 6.49
C LEU A 116 0.86 -1.28 5.76
N LEU A 117 -0.11 -1.77 5.02
CA LEU A 117 -1.24 -0.97 4.57
C LEU A 117 -2.40 -1.16 5.56
N CYS A 118 -2.85 -0.07 6.14
CA CYS A 118 -4.09 0.01 6.90
C CYS A 118 -5.16 0.69 6.05
N ALA A 119 -6.31 0.03 5.88
CA ALA A 119 -7.44 0.56 5.13
C ALA A 119 -8.71 0.58 5.97
N ASP A 120 -9.34 1.76 6.05
CA ASP A 120 -10.71 1.91 6.49
C ASP A 120 -11.63 1.90 5.28
N TYR A 121 -12.75 1.21 5.38
CA TYR A 121 -13.70 1.09 4.28
C TYR A 121 -15.16 1.00 4.78
N SER A 122 -16.06 1.40 3.91
CA SER A 122 -17.51 1.29 4.10
C SER A 122 -18.11 0.44 2.99
N ARG A 123 -19.15 -0.33 3.33
CA ARG A 123 -19.89 -1.20 2.39
C ARG A 123 -21.32 -0.73 2.27
N TYR A 124 -21.84 -0.76 1.06
CA TYR A 124 -23.15 -0.22 0.72
C TYR A 124 -23.96 -1.25 -0.10
N ASN A 125 -25.29 -1.10 -0.02
CA ASN A 125 -26.22 -1.77 -0.93
C ASN A 125 -26.47 -0.94 -2.22
N ASN A 126 -27.33 -1.44 -3.10
CA ASN A 126 -27.70 -0.74 -4.34
C ASN A 126 -28.52 0.54 -4.16
N ASN A 127 -28.97 0.82 -2.94
CA ASN A 127 -29.72 2.05 -2.59
C ASN A 127 -28.84 3.07 -1.87
N ASP A 128 -27.49 2.88 -1.88
CA ASP A 128 -26.51 3.69 -1.15
C ASP A 128 -26.70 3.69 0.37
N GLU A 129 -27.35 2.65 0.92
CA GLU A 129 -27.49 2.48 2.36
C GLU A 129 -26.23 1.79 2.91
N LEU A 130 -25.68 2.35 4.00
CA LEU A 130 -24.52 1.82 4.69
C LEU A 130 -24.85 0.50 5.37
N LEU A 131 -24.12 -0.56 5.02
CA LEU A 131 -24.27 -1.90 5.60
C LEU A 131 -23.23 -2.22 6.65
N PHE A 132 -22.00 -1.71 6.47
CA PHE A 132 -20.87 -2.07 7.32
C PHE A 132 -19.74 -1.06 7.20
N GLU A 133 -19.05 -0.82 8.30
CA GLU A 133 -17.76 -0.12 8.33
C GLU A 133 -16.69 -1.04 8.90
N GLY A 134 -15.56 -1.12 8.23
CA GLY A 134 -14.49 -2.03 8.61
C GLY A 134 -13.11 -1.41 8.49
N ARG A 135 -12.15 -2.09 9.09
CA ARG A 135 -10.71 -1.84 8.96
C ARG A 135 -10.02 -3.15 8.64
N THR A 136 -9.02 -3.11 7.77
CA THR A 136 -8.17 -4.27 7.52
C THR A 136 -6.71 -3.83 7.41
N HIS A 137 -5.83 -4.63 8.00
CA HIS A 137 -4.40 -4.53 7.87
C HIS A 137 -3.92 -5.53 6.82
N TYR A 138 -3.06 -5.07 5.92
CA TYR A 138 -2.41 -5.89 4.90
C TYR A 138 -0.90 -5.70 5.02
N VAL A 139 -0.17 -6.79 5.18
CA VAL A 139 1.29 -6.76 5.12
C VAL A 139 1.74 -7.05 3.69
N TYR A 140 2.44 -6.11 3.09
CA TYR A 140 3.02 -6.24 1.76
C TYR A 140 4.50 -6.59 1.84
N ILE A 141 4.93 -7.48 0.97
CA ILE A 141 6.33 -7.84 0.73
C ILE A 141 6.69 -7.61 -0.74
N ASN A 142 7.94 -7.28 -1.01
CA ASN A 142 8.43 -7.20 -2.38
C ASN A 142 8.96 -8.56 -2.83
N THR A 143 8.43 -9.06 -3.94
CA THR A 143 8.80 -10.34 -4.56
C THR A 143 9.41 -10.10 -5.94
N SER A 144 9.86 -11.17 -6.64
CA SER A 144 10.28 -11.07 -8.04
C SER A 144 9.18 -10.55 -8.97
N ASP A 145 7.90 -10.70 -8.57
CA ASP A 145 6.72 -10.33 -9.34
C ASP A 145 6.09 -9.00 -8.84
N GLY A 146 6.86 -8.22 -8.05
CA GLY A 146 6.43 -6.96 -7.45
C GLY A 146 5.84 -7.11 -6.05
N TRP A 147 5.13 -6.09 -5.60
CA TRP A 147 4.51 -6.07 -4.27
C TRP A 147 3.33 -7.03 -4.19
N LYS A 148 3.33 -7.88 -3.15
CA LYS A 148 2.28 -8.87 -2.87
C LYS A 148 1.83 -8.81 -1.42
N ILE A 149 0.58 -9.15 -1.16
CA ILE A 149 0.01 -9.29 0.18
C ILE A 149 0.50 -10.61 0.78
N ASN A 150 1.19 -10.55 1.92
CA ASN A 150 1.69 -11.71 2.65
C ASN A 150 0.83 -12.07 3.85
N SER A 151 0.06 -11.13 4.37
CA SER A 151 -0.98 -11.40 5.38
C SER A 151 -2.10 -10.37 5.31
N LEU A 152 -3.29 -10.80 5.73
CA LEU A 152 -4.51 -10.02 5.82
C LEU A 152 -5.12 -10.21 7.20
N GLU A 153 -5.46 -9.10 7.88
CA GLU A 153 -6.04 -9.13 9.22
C GLU A 153 -7.13 -8.07 9.37
N PRO A 154 -8.42 -8.45 9.43
CA PRO A 154 -9.50 -7.56 9.84
C PRO A 154 -9.27 -7.02 11.25
N LYS A 155 -9.56 -5.74 11.45
CA LYS A 155 -9.44 -5.03 12.72
C LYS A 155 -10.75 -4.34 13.07
N ASP A 156 -10.96 -4.10 14.36
CA ASP A 156 -12.04 -3.24 14.80
C ASP A 156 -11.74 -1.78 14.44
N ARG A 157 -12.62 -1.16 13.64
CA ARG A 157 -12.49 0.25 13.25
C ARG A 157 -12.75 1.20 14.43
N SER A 158 -13.49 0.75 15.46
CA SER A 158 -13.75 1.52 16.69
C SER A 158 -12.57 1.56 17.65
N ALA A 159 -11.56 0.68 17.45
CA ALA A 159 -10.35 0.71 18.27
C ALA A 159 -9.66 2.08 18.13
N ASP A 160 -9.24 2.65 19.27
CA ASP A 160 -8.55 3.96 19.38
C ASP A 160 -7.16 3.98 18.70
N VAL A 161 -6.87 3.00 17.86
CA VAL A 161 -5.65 2.91 17.07
C VAL A 161 -5.94 3.52 15.70
N PRO A 162 -5.45 4.73 15.41
CA PRO A 162 -5.64 5.30 14.09
C PRO A 162 -4.95 4.45 13.02
N CYS A 163 -5.48 4.49 11.80
CA CYS A 163 -4.86 3.97 10.61
C CYS A 163 -3.71 4.92 10.23
N VAL A 164 -2.58 4.85 10.95
CA VAL A 164 -1.38 5.70 10.79
C VAL A 164 -0.23 4.95 10.18
#